data_e6c10563f8125ba5b3cff32cdd1c6c9b
#
_entry.id   e6c10563f8125ba5b3cff32cdd1c6c9b
#
_cell.length_a   1.000
_cell.length_b   1.000
_cell.length_c   1.000
_cell.angle_alpha   90.00
_cell.angle_beta   90.00
_cell.angle_gamma   90.00
#
_symmetry.space_group_name_H-M   'P 1'
#
loop_
_entity.id
_entity.type
_entity.pdbx_description
1 polymer ?
#
loop_
_entity_poly.entity_id
_entity_poly.type
_entity_poly.pdbx_seq_one_letter_code
_entity_poly.pdbx_strand_id
1 'polypeptide(L)'
;ATALSVTFGRNTVGMVGMVTTPNQQSTAAAVDGLPNTSPIYQAVLRLPDDPEAVRTAFASLSGESHASTATALLDSRFLNSGIGNHLRGDSQDTLVGDTMVWITGRSLPNRVDGNADAVSVRREDNGVMAGAERRFGESSVVGIAVGNQDIKSWSREWGDRADVDGTHAGVYGRTDWSAFSLQGVVDYASYNIDSTRRLMLPGVLAERLSSSYDATAVTVSLEAAWNLRTKGAVYSPFVAADYTRLKTDGFTERGGISALSVDRASDTFSTATLGVRGHWDLGQKAGLYASAGWRHAFGDRSVQRSAGFVGTASEFSVQSVTLAKNAVVGELGVSLITSPGSRLALSLQGLDGDGQTAYGGQVTWAVSF
;
A
#
# COMPACT_ATOMS: atom_id res chain seq x y z
N ALA A 1 -6.96 5.98 64.42
CA ALA A 1 -7.09 6.47 63.05
C ALA A 1 -8.01 5.51 62.29
N THR A 2 -9.18 5.97 61.87
CA THR A 2 -10.11 5.19 61.07
C THR A 2 -9.68 5.26 59.59
N ALA A 3 -9.22 4.15 59.05
CA ALA A 3 -8.89 4.09 57.62
C ALA A 3 -10.18 4.01 56.83
N LEU A 4 -10.42 4.94 55.89
CA LEU A 4 -11.46 4.87 54.92
C LEU A 4 -10.98 4.01 53.74
N SER A 5 -11.59 2.84 53.55
CA SER A 5 -11.33 2.00 52.37
C SER A 5 -12.42 2.30 51.33
N VAL A 6 -12.03 2.77 50.16
CA VAL A 6 -12.95 2.92 49.04
C VAL A 6 -12.68 1.80 48.06
N THR A 7 -13.65 0.93 47.85
CA THR A 7 -13.57 -0.15 46.85
C THR A 7 -14.38 0.28 45.63
N PHE A 8 -13.70 0.43 44.50
CA PHE A 8 -14.40 0.65 43.22
C PHE A 8 -14.83 -0.72 42.68
N GLY A 9 -16.13 -0.89 42.50
CA GLY A 9 -16.72 -2.04 41.85
C GLY A 9 -17.21 -1.64 40.45
N ARG A 10 -17.15 -2.57 39.50
CA ARG A 10 -17.73 -2.41 38.17
C ARG A 10 -19.26 -2.24 38.28
N ASN A 11 -19.83 -1.30 37.54
CA ASN A 11 -21.27 -1.26 37.29
C ASN A 11 -21.69 -2.40 36.32
N THR A 12 -22.95 -2.58 36.04
CA THR A 12 -23.50 -3.63 35.16
C THR A 12 -23.36 -3.26 33.66
N VAL A 13 -22.82 -2.10 33.33
CA VAL A 13 -22.62 -1.64 31.92
C VAL A 13 -21.28 -2.17 31.43
N GLY A 14 -21.31 -2.99 30.37
CA GLY A 14 -20.10 -3.44 29.71
C GLY A 14 -19.41 -2.29 28.97
N MET A 15 -18.07 -2.33 28.85
CA MET A 15 -17.27 -1.32 28.13
C MET A 15 -17.71 -1.19 26.67
N VAL A 16 -18.21 -2.27 26.06
CA VAL A 16 -18.78 -2.28 24.70
C VAL A 16 -19.90 -1.26 24.53
N GLY A 17 -20.73 -1.02 25.58
CA GLY A 17 -21.80 -0.03 25.55
C GLY A 17 -21.34 1.42 25.58
N MET A 18 -20.05 1.68 25.83
CA MET A 18 -19.46 3.02 25.93
C MET A 18 -18.82 3.51 24.62
N VAL A 19 -18.72 2.64 23.62
CA VAL A 19 -18.00 2.85 22.35
C VAL A 19 -18.91 2.64 21.15
N THR A 20 -18.51 3.17 20.00
CA THR A 20 -19.43 3.27 18.85
C THR A 20 -18.95 2.52 17.61
N THR A 21 -17.62 2.39 17.39
CA THR A 21 -17.11 1.77 16.16
C THR A 21 -16.82 0.28 16.34
N PRO A 22 -16.91 -0.53 15.29
CA PRO A 22 -16.58 -1.96 15.33
C PRO A 22 -15.20 -2.26 15.96
N ASN A 23 -14.13 -1.52 15.59
CA ASN A 23 -12.81 -1.72 16.18
C ASN A 23 -12.79 -1.42 17.67
N GLN A 24 -13.44 -0.33 18.11
CA GLN A 24 -13.56 0.00 19.52
C GLN A 24 -14.36 -1.05 20.28
N GLN A 25 -15.48 -1.54 19.71
CA GLN A 25 -16.33 -2.56 20.32
C GLN A 25 -15.60 -3.90 20.49
N SER A 26 -14.87 -4.32 19.47
CA SER A 26 -14.07 -5.55 19.50
C SER A 26 -12.99 -5.47 20.59
N THR A 27 -12.28 -4.33 20.66
CA THR A 27 -11.26 -4.09 21.68
C THR A 27 -11.85 -3.97 23.09
N ALA A 28 -13.01 -3.29 23.22
CA ALA A 28 -13.71 -3.17 24.50
C ALA A 28 -14.18 -4.53 25.03
N ALA A 29 -14.72 -5.39 24.16
CA ALA A 29 -15.09 -6.75 24.53
C ALA A 29 -13.89 -7.57 25.03
N ALA A 30 -12.72 -7.41 24.37
CA ALA A 30 -11.50 -8.07 24.79
C ALA A 30 -11.04 -7.59 26.19
N VAL A 31 -11.10 -6.27 26.45
CA VAL A 31 -10.78 -5.71 27.77
C VAL A 31 -11.78 -6.14 28.84
N ASP A 32 -13.10 -6.18 28.50
CA ASP A 32 -14.15 -6.69 29.39
C ASP A 32 -13.91 -8.15 29.84
N GLY A 33 -13.31 -8.97 28.98
CA GLY A 33 -12.97 -10.35 29.27
C GLY A 33 -11.71 -10.55 30.11
N LEU A 34 -10.94 -9.48 30.39
CA LEU A 34 -9.72 -9.59 31.17
C LEU A 34 -10.01 -9.76 32.67
N PRO A 35 -9.14 -10.46 33.41
CA PRO A 35 -9.23 -10.50 34.86
C PRO A 35 -9.17 -9.09 35.47
N ASN A 36 -9.88 -8.88 36.56
CA ASN A 36 -9.86 -7.60 37.30
C ASN A 36 -8.47 -7.17 37.77
N THR A 37 -7.52 -8.10 37.87
CA THR A 37 -6.13 -7.85 38.21
C THR A 37 -5.28 -7.43 37.02
N SER A 38 -5.82 -7.49 35.79
CA SER A 38 -5.08 -7.07 34.58
C SER A 38 -4.73 -5.59 34.65
N PRO A 39 -3.46 -5.22 34.41
CA PRO A 39 -3.04 -3.82 34.38
C PRO A 39 -3.84 -2.97 33.37
N ILE A 40 -4.17 -3.53 32.20
CA ILE A 40 -4.95 -2.84 31.15
C ILE A 40 -6.37 -2.60 31.65
N TYR A 41 -7.02 -3.64 32.21
CA TYR A 41 -8.36 -3.51 32.78
C TYR A 41 -8.39 -2.41 33.85
N GLN A 42 -7.42 -2.41 34.78
CA GLN A 42 -7.30 -1.41 35.83
C GLN A 42 -7.01 0.00 35.28
N ALA A 43 -6.25 0.11 34.19
CA ALA A 43 -6.00 1.39 33.53
C ALA A 43 -7.28 1.96 32.92
N VAL A 44 -8.04 1.13 32.19
CA VAL A 44 -9.31 1.53 31.56
C VAL A 44 -10.36 1.97 32.61
N LEU A 45 -10.41 1.32 33.78
CA LEU A 45 -11.31 1.74 34.87
C LEU A 45 -11.00 3.13 35.45
N ARG A 46 -9.83 3.66 35.22
CA ARG A 46 -9.40 4.98 35.69
C ARG A 46 -9.63 6.11 34.67
N LEU A 47 -10.14 5.76 33.48
CA LEU A 47 -10.48 6.77 32.47
C LEU A 47 -11.46 7.80 33.07
N PRO A 48 -11.38 9.06 32.65
CA PRO A 48 -12.38 10.07 33.00
C PRO A 48 -13.79 9.63 32.59
N ASP A 49 -14.81 10.08 33.32
CA ASP A 49 -16.22 9.92 32.93
C ASP A 49 -16.56 10.89 31.78
N ASP A 50 -15.90 10.67 30.65
CA ASP A 50 -16.03 11.39 29.41
C ASP A 50 -16.11 10.42 28.23
N PRO A 51 -17.23 10.37 27.50
CA PRO A 51 -17.41 9.46 26.37
C PRO A 51 -16.36 9.63 25.26
N GLU A 52 -15.81 10.81 25.07
CA GLU A 52 -14.77 11.05 24.08
C GLU A 52 -13.43 10.45 24.51
N ALA A 53 -13.06 10.65 25.77
CA ALA A 53 -11.86 10.03 26.35
C ALA A 53 -11.91 8.50 26.29
N VAL A 54 -13.08 7.90 26.55
CA VAL A 54 -13.29 6.45 26.46
C VAL A 54 -13.15 5.98 25.03
N ARG A 55 -13.79 6.61 24.05
CA ARG A 55 -13.68 6.26 22.63
C ARG A 55 -12.23 6.39 22.13
N THR A 56 -11.56 7.47 22.48
CA THR A 56 -10.14 7.70 22.16
C THR A 56 -9.25 6.59 22.73
N ALA A 57 -9.47 6.21 23.98
CA ALA A 57 -8.75 5.11 24.62
C ALA A 57 -8.90 3.78 23.87
N PHE A 58 -10.13 3.38 23.54
CA PHE A 58 -10.38 2.11 22.84
C PHE A 58 -9.93 2.13 21.38
N ALA A 59 -10.02 3.26 20.70
CA ALA A 59 -9.43 3.41 19.37
C ALA A 59 -7.91 3.27 19.41
N SER A 60 -7.25 3.91 20.39
CA SER A 60 -5.80 3.78 20.57
C SER A 60 -5.36 2.37 21.00
N LEU A 61 -6.17 1.66 21.79
CA LEU A 61 -5.92 0.25 22.20
C LEU A 61 -6.07 -0.73 21.03
N SER A 62 -6.86 -0.41 20.02
CA SER A 62 -7.21 -1.33 18.92
C SER A 62 -6.00 -1.79 18.09
N GLY A 63 -4.97 -0.95 17.94
CA GLY A 63 -3.82 -1.27 17.09
C GLY A 63 -4.15 -1.32 15.60
N GLU A 64 -5.16 -0.62 15.13
CA GLU A 64 -5.63 -0.57 13.73
C GLU A 64 -4.54 -0.15 12.74
N SER A 65 -3.52 0.58 13.19
CA SER A 65 -2.38 1.01 12.38
C SER A 65 -1.62 -0.16 11.74
N HIS A 66 -1.60 -1.34 12.38
CA HIS A 66 -1.01 -2.56 11.81
C HIS A 66 -1.81 -3.08 10.62
N ALA A 67 -3.14 -3.07 10.72
CA ALA A 67 -4.01 -3.42 9.61
C ALA A 67 -3.89 -2.41 8.46
N SER A 68 -3.81 -1.12 8.77
CA SER A 68 -3.66 -0.04 7.79
C SER A 68 -2.31 -0.07 7.07
N THR A 69 -1.22 -0.48 7.74
CA THR A 69 0.08 -0.73 7.11
C THR A 69 0.00 -1.86 6.08
N ALA A 70 -0.66 -2.98 6.42
CA ALA A 70 -0.85 -4.07 5.47
C ALA A 70 -1.70 -3.65 4.25
N THR A 71 -2.73 -2.83 4.43
CA THR A 71 -3.52 -2.25 3.33
C THR A 71 -2.65 -1.39 2.41
N ALA A 72 -1.71 -0.63 2.96
CA ALA A 72 -0.75 0.15 2.18
C ALA A 72 0.15 -0.75 1.30
N LEU A 73 0.58 -1.90 1.80
CA LEU A 73 1.40 -2.86 1.04
C LEU A 73 0.60 -3.57 -0.06
N LEU A 74 -0.67 -3.89 0.18
CA LEU A 74 -1.54 -4.53 -0.81
C LEU A 74 -1.73 -3.71 -2.09
N ASP A 75 -1.75 -2.38 -2.02
CA ASP A 75 -1.87 -1.49 -3.19
C ASP A 75 -0.54 -0.82 -3.57
N SER A 76 0.60 -1.42 -3.25
CA SER A 76 1.91 -0.85 -3.57
C SER A 76 2.20 -0.84 -5.06
N ARG A 77 2.06 -1.96 -5.75
CA ARG A 77 2.33 -2.16 -7.20
C ARG A 77 3.62 -1.49 -7.69
N PHE A 78 4.65 -1.42 -6.82
CA PHE A 78 5.87 -0.66 -7.08
C PHE A 78 6.55 -1.10 -8.38
N LEU A 79 7.01 -2.35 -8.45
CA LEU A 79 7.74 -2.88 -9.60
C LEU A 79 6.82 -2.98 -10.82
N ASN A 80 5.57 -3.47 -10.64
CA ASN A 80 4.63 -3.70 -11.74
C ASN A 80 4.30 -2.42 -12.50
N SER A 81 4.04 -1.31 -11.79
CA SER A 81 3.73 -0.04 -12.46
C SER A 81 4.98 0.57 -13.12
N GLY A 82 6.15 0.46 -12.51
CA GLY A 82 7.40 0.95 -13.09
C GLY A 82 7.76 0.23 -14.38
N ILE A 83 7.70 -1.10 -14.41
CA ILE A 83 7.90 -1.93 -15.60
C ILE A 83 6.82 -1.63 -16.66
N GLY A 84 5.54 -1.57 -16.25
CA GLY A 84 4.46 -1.26 -17.16
C GLY A 84 4.67 0.07 -17.88
N ASN A 85 5.13 1.09 -17.18
CA ASN A 85 5.44 2.40 -17.75
C ASN A 85 6.67 2.35 -18.67
N HIS A 86 7.71 1.60 -18.29
CA HIS A 86 8.87 1.38 -19.14
C HIS A 86 8.46 0.75 -20.48
N LEU A 87 7.69 -0.34 -20.46
CA LEU A 87 7.23 -1.05 -21.65
C LEU A 87 6.31 -0.19 -22.55
N ARG A 88 5.53 0.74 -21.98
CA ARG A 88 4.64 1.63 -22.73
C ARG A 88 5.36 2.81 -23.37
N GLY A 89 6.39 3.31 -22.71
CA GLY A 89 7.21 4.43 -23.20
C GLY A 89 8.22 4.02 -24.27
N ASP A 90 8.31 2.74 -24.62
CA ASP A 90 9.29 2.26 -25.60
C ASP A 90 8.78 2.44 -27.04
N SER A 91 9.31 3.46 -27.74
CA SER A 91 9.17 3.57 -29.17
C SER A 91 10.21 2.66 -29.83
N GLN A 92 9.76 1.63 -30.53
CA GLN A 92 10.61 0.60 -31.14
C GLN A 92 11.64 1.14 -32.15
N ASP A 93 11.43 2.35 -32.67
CA ASP A 93 12.20 2.91 -33.80
C ASP A 93 13.60 3.44 -33.42
N THR A 94 13.99 3.40 -32.13
CA THR A 94 15.24 4.00 -31.65
C THR A 94 16.24 3.02 -31.06
N LEU A 95 15.89 1.73 -31.05
CA LEU A 95 16.72 0.70 -30.45
C LEU A 95 17.91 0.32 -31.33
N VAL A 96 19.07 0.16 -30.69
CA VAL A 96 20.28 -0.41 -31.30
C VAL A 96 20.48 -1.79 -30.68
N GLY A 97 20.41 -2.85 -31.51
CA GLY A 97 20.52 -4.23 -31.02
C GLY A 97 19.27 -4.79 -30.35
N ASP A 98 19.41 -5.95 -29.72
CA ASP A 98 18.29 -6.73 -29.17
C ASP A 98 18.21 -6.72 -27.63
N THR A 99 19.21 -6.12 -26.98
CA THR A 99 19.29 -6.08 -25.51
C THR A 99 19.14 -4.65 -25.01
N MET A 100 18.35 -4.46 -23.97
CA MET A 100 18.20 -3.18 -23.28
C MET A 100 18.42 -3.35 -21.79
N VAL A 101 19.05 -2.37 -21.16
CA VAL A 101 19.10 -2.19 -19.71
C VAL A 101 18.46 -0.86 -19.35
N TRP A 102 17.78 -0.82 -18.20
CA TRP A 102 17.12 0.41 -17.75
C TRP A 102 17.19 0.55 -16.24
N ILE A 103 17.06 1.78 -15.78
CA ILE A 103 16.96 2.14 -14.37
C ILE A 103 15.84 3.18 -14.21
N THR A 104 15.06 3.04 -13.16
CA THR A 104 13.96 3.96 -12.84
C THR A 104 14.01 4.34 -11.36
N GLY A 105 13.99 5.66 -11.09
CA GLY A 105 13.69 6.21 -9.78
C GLY A 105 12.24 6.66 -9.72
N ARG A 106 11.52 6.37 -8.64
CA ARG A 106 10.10 6.69 -8.45
C ARG A 106 9.82 7.25 -7.08
N SER A 107 8.89 8.20 -7.00
CA SER A 107 8.28 8.69 -5.78
C SER A 107 6.77 8.83 -5.98
N LEU A 108 5.96 8.17 -5.13
CA LEU A 108 4.50 8.15 -5.24
C LEU A 108 3.84 8.30 -3.86
N PRO A 109 3.82 9.51 -3.26
CA PRO A 109 3.03 9.76 -2.07
C PRO A 109 1.56 9.37 -2.24
N ASN A 110 1.00 8.79 -1.19
CA ASN A 110 -0.37 8.29 -1.17
C ASN A 110 -1.05 8.70 0.14
N ARG A 111 -2.37 8.92 0.09
CA ARG A 111 -3.22 9.12 1.24
C ARG A 111 -4.47 8.27 1.10
N VAL A 112 -4.82 7.59 2.18
CA VAL A 112 -6.12 6.93 2.34
C VAL A 112 -6.85 7.61 3.49
N ASP A 113 -8.06 8.09 3.23
CA ASP A 113 -8.88 8.74 4.25
C ASP A 113 -9.35 7.73 5.29
N GLY A 114 -9.54 8.22 6.51
CA GLY A 114 -10.13 7.44 7.58
C GLY A 114 -11.57 7.04 7.28
N ASN A 115 -12.02 6.02 7.97
CA ASN A 115 -13.40 5.57 7.97
C ASN A 115 -13.95 5.53 9.41
N ALA A 116 -15.07 4.84 9.67
CA ALA A 116 -15.62 4.73 11.02
C ALA A 116 -14.69 4.00 11.99
N ASP A 117 -13.82 3.11 11.48
CA ASP A 117 -13.00 2.19 12.28
C ASP A 117 -11.54 2.60 12.40
N ALA A 118 -11.00 3.26 11.38
CA ALA A 118 -9.58 3.54 11.25
C ALA A 118 -9.34 5.00 10.86
N VAL A 119 -8.30 5.59 11.42
CA VAL A 119 -7.89 6.97 11.10
C VAL A 119 -7.18 7.07 9.76
N SER A 120 -7.15 8.26 9.16
CA SER A 120 -6.50 8.50 7.88
C SER A 120 -5.00 8.17 7.94
N VAL A 121 -4.52 7.50 6.87
CA VAL A 121 -3.12 7.11 6.72
C VAL A 121 -2.49 7.86 5.55
N ARG A 122 -1.30 8.38 5.77
CA ARG A 122 -0.43 8.92 4.73
C ARG A 122 0.75 8.00 4.52
N ARG A 123 1.18 7.91 3.28
CA ARG A 123 2.31 7.08 2.87
C ARG A 123 3.22 7.89 1.95
N GLU A 124 4.50 7.87 2.22
CA GLU A 124 5.56 8.17 1.25
C GLU A 124 6.09 6.85 0.70
N ASP A 125 6.17 6.75 -0.60
CA ASP A 125 6.55 5.54 -1.32
C ASP A 125 7.64 5.93 -2.33
N ASN A 126 8.88 5.62 -2.02
CA ASN A 126 10.03 5.98 -2.82
C ASN A 126 10.82 4.72 -3.18
N GLY A 127 11.50 4.72 -4.32
CA GLY A 127 12.37 3.61 -4.62
C GLY A 127 13.06 3.72 -5.96
N VAL A 128 13.95 2.76 -6.17
CA VAL A 128 14.74 2.59 -7.39
C VAL A 128 14.58 1.16 -7.87
N MET A 129 14.42 0.99 -9.17
CA MET A 129 14.38 -0.31 -9.83
C MET A 129 15.26 -0.30 -11.07
N ALA A 130 15.79 -1.46 -11.42
CA ALA A 130 16.58 -1.65 -12.63
C ALA A 130 16.19 -2.98 -13.28
N GLY A 131 16.31 -3.03 -14.60
CA GLY A 131 15.99 -4.23 -15.35
C GLY A 131 16.85 -4.40 -16.58
N ALA A 132 16.81 -5.62 -17.09
CA ALA A 132 17.40 -5.99 -18.37
C ALA A 132 16.37 -6.78 -19.17
N GLU A 133 16.33 -6.53 -20.46
CA GLU A 133 15.40 -7.21 -21.36
C GLU A 133 16.04 -7.55 -22.69
N ARG A 134 15.46 -8.54 -23.31
CA ARG A 134 15.86 -8.96 -24.65
C ARG A 134 14.66 -9.01 -25.56
N ARG A 135 14.87 -8.51 -26.78
CA ARG A 135 13.90 -8.60 -27.87
C ARG A 135 14.02 -9.94 -28.59
N PHE A 136 12.90 -10.49 -28.95
CA PHE A 136 12.76 -11.72 -29.74
C PHE A 136 11.96 -11.39 -31.00
N GLY A 137 12.65 -11.33 -32.14
CA GLY A 137 12.06 -10.83 -33.38
C GLY A 137 11.67 -9.36 -33.27
N GLU A 138 10.66 -8.93 -34.05
CA GLU A 138 10.22 -7.54 -34.10
C GLU A 138 9.09 -7.21 -33.10
N SER A 139 8.51 -8.23 -32.46
CA SER A 139 7.23 -8.07 -31.75
C SER A 139 7.27 -8.44 -30.27
N SER A 140 8.29 -9.11 -29.77
CA SER A 140 8.26 -9.63 -28.41
C SER A 140 9.47 -9.16 -27.60
N VAL A 141 9.23 -8.86 -26.32
CA VAL A 141 10.25 -8.49 -25.32
C VAL A 141 10.03 -9.34 -24.09
N VAL A 142 11.11 -9.87 -23.50
CA VAL A 142 11.12 -10.55 -22.20
C VAL A 142 12.25 -9.98 -21.35
N GLY A 143 11.97 -9.70 -20.08
CA GLY A 143 12.94 -9.10 -19.18
C GLY A 143 12.78 -9.54 -17.74
N ILE A 144 13.80 -9.16 -16.97
CA ILE A 144 13.85 -9.31 -15.52
C ILE A 144 14.12 -7.95 -14.88
N ALA A 145 13.63 -7.75 -13.67
CA ALA A 145 13.87 -6.52 -12.93
C ALA A 145 14.04 -6.80 -11.44
N VAL A 146 14.78 -5.92 -10.78
CA VAL A 146 14.94 -5.88 -9.32
C VAL A 146 14.70 -4.46 -8.84
N GLY A 147 14.32 -4.28 -7.59
CA GLY A 147 14.09 -2.96 -7.03
C GLY A 147 14.17 -2.92 -5.52
N ASN A 148 14.45 -1.74 -5.00
CA ASN A 148 14.34 -1.43 -3.58
C ASN A 148 13.33 -0.31 -3.39
N GLN A 149 12.46 -0.48 -2.40
CA GLN A 149 11.37 0.43 -2.05
C GLN A 149 11.48 0.81 -0.57
N ASP A 150 11.38 2.09 -0.28
CA ASP A 150 11.24 2.64 1.07
C ASP A 150 9.83 3.21 1.21
N ILE A 151 9.06 2.70 2.16
CA ILE A 151 7.72 3.17 2.48
C ILE A 151 7.70 3.70 3.90
N LYS A 152 7.29 4.95 4.07
CA LYS A 152 6.98 5.54 5.37
C LYS A 152 5.49 5.76 5.45
N SER A 153 4.86 5.10 6.40
CA SER A 153 3.43 5.20 6.68
C SER A 153 3.19 5.83 8.04
N TRP A 154 2.26 6.77 8.14
CA TRP A 154 1.93 7.38 9.43
C TRP A 154 0.48 7.84 9.50
N SER A 155 -0.06 7.82 10.72
CA SER A 155 -1.30 8.46 11.10
C SER A 155 -0.99 9.79 11.80
N ARG A 156 -1.65 10.89 11.37
CA ARG A 156 -1.49 12.19 12.05
C ARG A 156 -2.22 12.25 13.39
N GLU A 157 -3.29 11.51 13.51
CA GLU A 157 -4.18 11.56 14.67
C GLU A 157 -3.56 10.90 15.89
N TRP A 158 -2.99 9.70 15.71
CA TRP A 158 -2.34 8.96 16.80
C TRP A 158 -0.82 9.15 16.84
N GLY A 159 -0.21 9.55 15.73
CA GLY A 159 1.23 9.61 15.58
C GLY A 159 1.90 8.23 15.46
N ASP A 160 1.11 7.24 15.07
CA ASP A 160 1.60 5.91 14.71
C ASP A 160 2.41 5.99 13.42
N ARG A 161 3.45 5.17 13.33
CA ARG A 161 4.36 5.13 12.19
C ARG A 161 4.79 3.70 11.89
N ALA A 162 4.94 3.40 10.60
CA ALA A 162 5.64 2.23 10.11
C ALA A 162 6.66 2.66 9.05
N ASP A 163 7.88 2.20 9.20
CA ASP A 163 8.97 2.27 8.23
C ASP A 163 9.10 0.88 7.60
N VAL A 164 9.05 0.80 6.27
CA VAL A 164 9.04 -0.47 5.53
C VAL A 164 10.10 -0.44 4.45
N ASP A 165 11.02 -1.39 4.52
CA ASP A 165 12.04 -1.63 3.51
C ASP A 165 11.62 -2.82 2.63
N GLY A 166 11.41 -2.58 1.34
CA GLY A 166 10.98 -3.57 0.37
C GLY A 166 12.08 -3.91 -0.63
N THR A 167 12.30 -5.21 -0.85
CA THR A 167 13.13 -5.72 -1.95
C THR A 167 12.26 -6.48 -2.92
N HIS A 168 12.38 -6.16 -4.21
CA HIS A 168 11.55 -6.70 -5.28
C HIS A 168 12.38 -7.45 -6.31
N ALA A 169 11.83 -8.53 -6.86
CA ALA A 169 12.34 -9.23 -8.01
C ALA A 169 11.19 -9.67 -8.91
N GLY A 170 11.29 -9.41 -10.21
CA GLY A 170 10.21 -9.67 -11.13
C GLY A 170 10.66 -10.12 -12.50
N VAL A 171 9.74 -10.75 -13.22
CA VAL A 171 9.85 -11.09 -14.63
C VAL A 171 8.72 -10.43 -15.39
N TYR A 172 8.99 -10.03 -16.62
CA TYR A 172 7.99 -9.37 -17.44
C TYR A 172 8.16 -9.69 -18.92
N GLY A 173 7.11 -9.42 -19.67
CA GLY A 173 7.16 -9.53 -21.11
C GLY A 173 6.05 -8.73 -21.77
N ARG A 174 6.28 -8.43 -23.03
CA ARG A 174 5.30 -7.82 -23.94
C ARG A 174 5.41 -8.48 -25.31
N THR A 175 4.28 -8.61 -25.96
CA THR A 175 4.22 -9.03 -27.36
C THR A 175 3.18 -8.22 -28.11
N ASP A 176 3.49 -7.87 -29.35
CA ASP A 176 2.64 -7.09 -30.25
C ASP A 176 2.22 -7.96 -31.45
N TRP A 177 0.92 -8.03 -31.76
CA TRP A 177 0.34 -8.72 -32.93
C TRP A 177 -0.43 -7.72 -33.77
N SER A 178 0.14 -7.23 -34.83
CA SER A 178 -0.49 -6.22 -35.69
C SER A 178 -0.93 -5.00 -34.88
N ALA A 179 -2.23 -4.87 -34.62
CA ALA A 179 -2.80 -3.77 -33.83
C ALA A 179 -2.92 -4.08 -32.33
N PHE A 180 -2.74 -5.32 -31.90
CA PHE A 180 -2.90 -5.70 -30.48
C PHE A 180 -1.57 -5.82 -29.78
N SER A 181 -1.54 -5.48 -28.50
CA SER A 181 -0.43 -5.75 -27.60
C SER A 181 -0.91 -6.42 -26.33
N LEU A 182 -0.10 -7.34 -25.81
CA LEU A 182 -0.29 -7.96 -24.52
C LEU A 182 0.99 -7.80 -23.72
N GLN A 183 0.88 -7.34 -22.47
CA GLN A 183 2.01 -7.28 -21.55
C GLN A 183 1.64 -7.91 -20.21
N GLY A 184 2.63 -8.48 -19.54
CA GLY A 184 2.47 -9.10 -18.24
C GLY A 184 3.70 -8.88 -17.35
N VAL A 185 3.47 -8.79 -16.06
CA VAL A 185 4.50 -8.64 -15.03
C VAL A 185 4.15 -9.55 -13.86
N VAL A 186 5.14 -10.28 -13.35
CA VAL A 186 5.04 -11.00 -12.08
C VAL A 186 6.15 -10.47 -11.17
N ASP A 187 5.78 -9.99 -10.01
CA ASP A 187 6.66 -9.43 -8.99
C ASP A 187 6.56 -10.23 -7.70
N TYR A 188 7.70 -10.54 -7.11
CA TYR A 188 7.84 -11.02 -5.74
C TYR A 188 8.52 -9.94 -4.91
N ALA A 189 7.91 -9.58 -3.78
CA ALA A 189 8.43 -8.62 -2.84
C ALA A 189 8.64 -9.23 -1.46
N SER A 190 9.72 -8.84 -0.80
CA SER A 190 10.00 -9.11 0.61
C SER A 190 10.12 -7.79 1.35
N TYR A 191 9.39 -7.65 2.45
CA TYR A 191 9.32 -6.44 3.25
C TYR A 191 9.78 -6.69 4.68
N ASN A 192 10.62 -5.80 5.21
CA ASN A 192 10.91 -5.66 6.63
C ASN A 192 10.15 -4.44 7.14
N ILE A 193 9.40 -4.61 8.23
CA ILE A 193 8.49 -3.59 8.75
C ILE A 193 8.86 -3.28 10.20
N ASP A 194 9.28 -2.05 10.44
CA ASP A 194 9.49 -1.50 11.78
C ASP A 194 8.35 -0.56 12.13
N SER A 195 7.56 -0.87 13.16
CA SER A 195 6.43 -0.05 13.53
C SER A 195 6.54 0.51 14.94
N THR A 196 6.00 1.70 15.12
CA THR A 196 5.83 2.38 16.41
C THR A 196 4.37 2.82 16.53
N ARG A 197 3.70 2.33 17.55
CA ARG A 197 2.36 2.73 17.93
C ARG A 197 2.41 3.57 19.21
N ARG A 198 1.66 4.68 19.21
CA ARG A 198 1.50 5.54 20.38
C ARG A 198 0.14 5.27 21.02
N LEU A 199 0.16 4.73 22.20
CA LEU A 199 -1.04 4.54 22.98
C LEU A 199 -1.30 5.76 23.86
N MET A 200 -2.55 6.19 23.95
CA MET A 200 -3.00 7.21 24.87
C MET A 200 -4.29 6.77 25.57
N LEU A 201 -4.21 6.56 26.88
CA LEU A 201 -5.37 6.51 27.77
C LEU A 201 -5.48 7.85 28.48
N PRO A 202 -6.40 8.74 28.08
CA PRO A 202 -6.44 10.11 28.53
C PRO A 202 -6.46 10.24 30.06
N GLY A 203 -5.50 10.99 30.62
CA GLY A 203 -5.37 11.19 32.08
C GLY A 203 -4.84 10.00 32.88
N VAL A 204 -4.53 8.85 32.23
CA VAL A 204 -4.14 7.62 32.93
C VAL A 204 -2.76 7.14 32.49
N LEU A 205 -2.53 6.95 31.20
CA LEU A 205 -1.34 6.26 30.66
C LEU A 205 -1.03 6.74 29.25
N ALA A 206 0.26 6.93 28.96
CA ALA A 206 0.78 7.07 27.60
C ALA A 206 1.94 6.09 27.42
N GLU A 207 1.90 5.31 26.34
CA GLU A 207 2.93 4.32 26.00
C GLU A 207 3.43 4.51 24.56
N ARG A 208 4.64 4.06 24.33
CA ARG A 208 5.21 3.90 23.00
C ARG A 208 5.54 2.44 22.80
N LEU A 209 4.81 1.80 21.90
CA LEU A 209 4.93 0.39 21.60
C LEU A 209 5.66 0.22 20.28
N SER A 210 6.52 -0.77 20.16
CA SER A 210 7.29 -1.03 18.95
C SER A 210 7.23 -2.50 18.56
N SER A 211 7.27 -2.77 17.27
CA SER A 211 7.40 -4.12 16.72
C SER A 211 8.22 -4.11 15.44
N SER A 212 8.85 -5.26 15.16
CA SER A 212 9.54 -5.52 13.89
C SER A 212 9.08 -6.88 13.38
N TYR A 213 8.70 -6.95 12.09
CA TYR A 213 8.16 -8.16 11.47
C TYR A 213 8.30 -8.13 9.96
N ASP A 214 8.14 -9.29 9.33
CA ASP A 214 8.31 -9.48 7.90
C ASP A 214 6.97 -9.67 7.18
N ALA A 215 6.96 -9.30 5.91
CA ALA A 215 5.88 -9.63 5.01
C ALA A 215 6.41 -9.98 3.61
N THR A 216 5.65 -10.76 2.86
CA THR A 216 5.95 -11.08 1.47
C THR A 216 4.74 -10.84 0.59
N ALA A 217 4.96 -10.35 -0.64
CA ALA A 217 3.89 -10.19 -1.60
C ALA A 217 4.23 -10.82 -2.95
N VAL A 218 3.19 -11.32 -3.62
CA VAL A 218 3.24 -11.68 -5.04
C VAL A 218 2.22 -10.83 -5.75
N THR A 219 2.66 -10.09 -6.77
CA THR A 219 1.79 -9.26 -7.60
C THR A 219 1.88 -9.71 -9.06
N VAL A 220 0.73 -9.96 -9.67
CA VAL A 220 0.60 -10.27 -11.10
C VAL A 220 -0.20 -9.16 -11.77
N SER A 221 0.33 -8.63 -12.86
CA SER A 221 -0.33 -7.63 -13.70
C SER A 221 -0.41 -8.12 -15.13
N LEU A 222 -1.56 -7.94 -15.77
CA LEU A 222 -1.78 -8.23 -17.19
C LEU A 222 -2.47 -7.02 -17.83
N GLU A 223 -2.05 -6.66 -19.03
CA GLU A 223 -2.66 -5.60 -19.81
C GLU A 223 -2.75 -6.00 -21.27
N ALA A 224 -3.92 -5.81 -21.88
CA ALA A 224 -4.17 -5.92 -23.30
C ALA A 224 -4.58 -4.57 -23.88
N ALA A 225 -4.02 -4.20 -25.01
CA ALA A 225 -4.32 -2.92 -25.68
C ALA A 225 -4.49 -3.09 -27.18
N TRP A 226 -5.26 -2.17 -27.78
CA TRP A 226 -5.45 -2.08 -29.21
C TRP A 226 -4.81 -0.80 -29.76
N ASN A 227 -3.72 -0.94 -30.52
CA ASN A 227 -2.89 0.16 -30.99
C ASN A 227 -3.39 0.71 -32.34
N LEU A 228 -4.08 1.82 -32.29
CA LEU A 228 -4.59 2.56 -33.47
C LEU A 228 -3.53 3.57 -33.90
N ARG A 229 -2.78 3.24 -34.95
CA ARG A 229 -1.69 4.06 -35.47
C ARG A 229 -2.21 5.11 -36.46
N THR A 230 -1.78 6.35 -36.28
CA THR A 230 -1.98 7.47 -37.18
C THR A 230 -0.63 8.10 -37.54
N LYS A 231 -0.61 9.10 -38.42
CA LYS A 231 0.63 9.83 -38.73
C LYS A 231 1.08 10.64 -37.51
N GLY A 232 2.15 10.19 -36.86
CA GLY A 232 2.77 10.88 -35.71
C GLY A 232 2.05 10.65 -34.36
N ALA A 233 1.10 9.72 -34.30
CA ALA A 233 0.47 9.35 -33.03
C ALA A 233 -0.04 7.90 -33.00
N VAL A 234 -0.03 7.32 -31.80
CA VAL A 234 -0.64 6.00 -31.51
C VAL A 234 -1.66 6.19 -30.39
N TYR A 235 -2.89 5.75 -30.59
CA TYR A 235 -3.91 5.71 -29.55
C TYR A 235 -4.20 4.26 -29.17
N SER A 236 -4.18 3.95 -27.89
CA SER A 236 -4.32 2.58 -27.41
C SER A 236 -5.39 2.48 -26.32
N PRO A 237 -6.65 2.19 -26.65
CA PRO A 237 -7.59 1.67 -25.68
C PRO A 237 -7.00 0.41 -25.03
N PHE A 238 -7.14 0.26 -23.70
CA PHE A 238 -6.59 -0.87 -22.98
C PHE A 238 -7.49 -1.35 -21.84
N VAL A 239 -7.33 -2.60 -21.49
CA VAL A 239 -7.83 -3.21 -20.26
C VAL A 239 -6.66 -3.83 -19.51
N ALA A 240 -6.60 -3.59 -18.20
CA ALA A 240 -5.58 -4.17 -17.34
C ALA A 240 -6.24 -4.83 -16.13
N ALA A 241 -5.59 -5.85 -15.59
CA ALA A 241 -5.97 -6.52 -14.36
C ALA A 241 -4.73 -6.72 -13.48
N ASP A 242 -4.88 -6.43 -12.19
CA ASP A 242 -3.85 -6.64 -11.18
C ASP A 242 -4.39 -7.55 -10.08
N TYR A 243 -3.54 -8.44 -9.59
CA TYR A 243 -3.78 -9.28 -8.44
C TYR A 243 -2.57 -9.26 -7.52
N THR A 244 -2.78 -8.93 -6.24
CA THR A 244 -1.75 -8.96 -5.20
C THR A 244 -2.18 -9.92 -4.09
N ARG A 245 -1.26 -10.77 -3.66
CA ARG A 245 -1.37 -11.56 -2.45
C ARG A 245 -0.26 -11.18 -1.49
N LEU A 246 -0.63 -10.66 -0.32
CA LEU A 246 0.26 -10.29 0.78
C LEU A 246 0.17 -11.33 1.89
N LYS A 247 1.31 -11.78 2.40
CA LYS A 247 1.42 -12.58 3.62
C LYS A 247 2.22 -11.78 4.63
N THR A 248 1.67 -11.60 5.82
CA THR A 248 2.31 -10.90 6.94
C THR A 248 2.57 -11.89 8.05
N ASP A 249 3.77 -11.93 8.59
CA ASP A 249 4.11 -12.77 9.73
C ASP A 249 3.45 -12.25 11.02
N GLY A 250 3.20 -13.17 11.96
CA GLY A 250 2.75 -12.79 13.29
C GLY A 250 3.88 -12.14 14.09
N PHE A 251 3.53 -11.20 14.97
CA PHE A 251 4.50 -10.46 15.76
C PHE A 251 3.96 -10.07 17.13
N THR A 252 4.85 -9.59 18.00
CA THR A 252 4.52 -9.12 19.35
C THR A 252 5.14 -7.75 19.58
N GLU A 253 4.32 -6.78 19.98
CA GLU A 253 4.77 -5.46 20.40
C GLU A 253 5.53 -5.52 21.72
N ARG A 254 6.36 -4.51 21.95
CA ARG A 254 7.11 -4.30 23.20
C ARG A 254 7.01 -2.83 23.60
N GLY A 255 7.15 -2.55 24.91
CA GLY A 255 7.27 -1.17 25.41
C GLY A 255 6.16 -0.73 26.36
N GLY A 256 5.19 -1.59 26.67
CA GLY A 256 4.15 -1.24 27.64
C GLY A 256 3.22 -2.40 28.01
N ILE A 257 2.31 -2.14 28.93
CA ILE A 257 1.30 -3.10 29.37
C ILE A 257 0.22 -3.35 28.30
N SER A 258 0.07 -2.43 27.35
CA SER A 258 -0.93 -2.48 26.28
C SER A 258 -0.37 -3.07 24.99
N ALA A 259 0.79 -3.75 25.06
CA ALA A 259 1.41 -4.41 23.93
C ALA A 259 0.50 -5.50 23.36
N LEU A 260 0.45 -5.59 22.03
CA LEU A 260 -0.35 -6.55 21.28
C LEU A 260 0.51 -7.69 20.74
N SER A 261 -0.05 -8.89 20.75
CA SER A 261 0.37 -10.00 19.88
C SER A 261 -0.57 -10.03 18.69
N VAL A 262 -0.03 -9.92 17.49
CA VAL A 262 -0.80 -9.89 16.24
C VAL A 262 -0.53 -11.15 15.46
N ASP A 263 -1.59 -11.80 14.98
CA ASP A 263 -1.49 -13.06 14.26
C ASP A 263 -0.96 -12.86 12.83
N ARG A 264 -0.37 -13.95 12.30
CA ARG A 264 -0.06 -14.01 10.86
C ARG A 264 -1.33 -13.92 10.03
N ALA A 265 -1.23 -13.27 8.87
CA ALA A 265 -2.37 -13.14 7.98
C ALA A 265 -1.99 -13.27 6.50
N SER A 266 -2.99 -13.53 5.66
CA SER A 266 -2.84 -13.54 4.20
C SER A 266 -4.01 -12.81 3.58
N ASP A 267 -3.72 -11.73 2.88
CA ASP A 267 -4.69 -10.84 2.27
C ASP A 267 -4.54 -10.84 0.76
N THR A 268 -5.61 -10.56 0.04
CA THR A 268 -5.60 -10.45 -1.42
C THR A 268 -6.29 -9.17 -1.86
N PHE A 269 -5.81 -8.60 -2.96
CA PHE A 269 -6.42 -7.41 -3.55
C PHE A 269 -6.39 -7.52 -5.07
N SER A 270 -7.51 -7.25 -5.71
CA SER A 270 -7.66 -7.34 -7.17
C SER A 270 -8.24 -6.06 -7.73
N THR A 271 -7.71 -5.62 -8.86
CA THR A 271 -8.26 -4.46 -9.58
C THR A 271 -8.34 -4.74 -11.07
N ALA A 272 -9.28 -4.08 -11.75
CA ALA A 272 -9.28 -3.95 -13.20
C ALA A 272 -9.30 -2.47 -13.58
N THR A 273 -8.61 -2.14 -14.67
CA THR A 273 -8.55 -0.79 -15.23
C THR A 273 -8.98 -0.82 -16.68
N LEU A 274 -9.90 0.04 -17.04
CA LEU A 274 -10.27 0.33 -18.44
C LEU A 274 -9.80 1.75 -18.76
N GLY A 275 -9.07 1.92 -19.85
CA GLY A 275 -8.52 3.23 -20.17
C GLY A 275 -8.13 3.42 -21.61
N VAL A 276 -7.59 4.58 -21.87
CA VAL A 276 -7.00 4.96 -23.16
C VAL A 276 -5.67 5.65 -22.92
N ARG A 277 -4.70 5.39 -23.77
CA ARG A 277 -3.43 6.14 -23.82
C ARG A 277 -3.17 6.67 -25.20
N GLY A 278 -2.38 7.72 -25.27
CA GLY A 278 -1.87 8.31 -26.49
C GLY A 278 -0.36 8.45 -26.41
N HIS A 279 0.29 8.23 -27.53
CA HIS A 279 1.70 8.56 -27.73
C HIS A 279 1.80 9.47 -28.96
N TRP A 280 2.54 10.56 -28.86
CA TRP A 280 2.70 11.56 -29.92
C TRP A 280 4.19 11.83 -30.15
N ASP A 281 4.62 11.71 -31.41
CA ASP A 281 5.97 12.04 -31.80
C ASP A 281 6.16 13.57 -31.86
N LEU A 282 7.07 14.09 -31.06
CA LEU A 282 7.46 15.51 -31.06
C LEU A 282 8.76 15.70 -31.84
N GLY A 283 8.74 15.34 -33.12
CA GLY A 283 9.93 15.30 -33.98
C GLY A 283 10.69 13.97 -33.86
N GLN A 284 11.99 13.97 -34.20
CA GLN A 284 12.77 12.73 -34.28
C GLN A 284 13.36 12.26 -32.93
N LYS A 285 13.37 13.12 -31.90
CA LYS A 285 14.09 12.83 -30.66
C LYS A 285 13.23 12.95 -29.40
N ALA A 286 11.97 13.33 -29.53
CA ALA A 286 11.10 13.51 -28.38
C ALA A 286 9.74 12.89 -28.62
N GLY A 287 9.15 12.34 -27.58
CA GLY A 287 7.79 11.81 -27.53
C GLY A 287 7.04 12.35 -26.33
N LEU A 288 5.76 12.57 -26.49
CA LEU A 288 4.81 12.85 -25.43
C LEU A 288 3.92 11.62 -25.26
N TYR A 289 3.62 11.23 -24.04
CA TYR A 289 2.63 10.19 -23.76
C TYR A 289 1.71 10.60 -22.63
N ALA A 290 0.46 10.20 -22.75
CA ALA A 290 -0.53 10.41 -21.71
C ALA A 290 -1.47 9.21 -21.62
N SER A 291 -1.99 8.93 -20.44
CA SER A 291 -3.03 7.94 -20.25
C SER A 291 -4.07 8.41 -19.26
N ALA A 292 -5.32 7.95 -19.45
CA ALA A 292 -6.39 8.09 -18.48
C ALA A 292 -7.19 6.79 -18.43
N GLY A 293 -7.61 6.39 -17.24
CA GLY A 293 -8.38 5.18 -17.04
C GLY A 293 -9.23 5.23 -15.79
N TRP A 294 -10.22 4.36 -15.77
CA TRP A 294 -11.04 4.06 -14.60
C TRP A 294 -10.63 2.70 -14.04
N ARG A 295 -10.23 2.71 -12.76
CA ARG A 295 -9.85 1.53 -11.99
C ARG A 295 -10.99 1.13 -11.06
N HIS A 296 -11.31 -0.16 -11.04
CA HIS A 296 -12.27 -0.76 -10.14
C HIS A 296 -11.62 -1.84 -9.30
N ALA A 297 -11.85 -1.81 -7.97
CA ALA A 297 -11.38 -2.83 -7.04
C ALA A 297 -12.47 -3.86 -6.76
N PHE A 298 -12.07 -5.14 -6.72
CA PHE A 298 -12.94 -6.28 -6.48
C PHE A 298 -12.63 -6.92 -5.12
N GLY A 299 -13.65 -7.48 -4.48
CA GLY A 299 -13.53 -8.14 -3.18
C GLY A 299 -13.33 -7.15 -2.03
N ASP A 300 -12.64 -7.62 -0.99
CA ASP A 300 -12.38 -6.83 0.21
C ASP A 300 -11.34 -5.76 -0.07
N ARG A 301 -11.61 -4.55 0.39
CA ARG A 301 -10.78 -3.36 0.20
C ARG A 301 -10.16 -2.87 1.50
N SER A 302 -10.46 -3.51 2.60
CA SER A 302 -9.88 -3.33 3.92
C SER A 302 -9.26 -4.64 4.39
N VAL A 303 -8.25 -4.52 5.21
CA VAL A 303 -7.54 -5.66 5.82
C VAL A 303 -8.05 -5.84 7.24
N GLN A 304 -8.23 -7.08 7.65
CA GLN A 304 -8.56 -7.44 9.03
C GLN A 304 -7.33 -8.06 9.71
N ARG A 305 -7.12 -7.71 10.99
CA ARG A 305 -6.07 -8.31 11.82
C ARG A 305 -6.67 -8.83 13.12
N SER A 306 -6.30 -10.06 13.47
CA SER A 306 -6.55 -10.62 14.80
C SER A 306 -5.40 -10.28 15.71
N ALA A 307 -5.71 -9.81 16.90
CA ALA A 307 -4.75 -9.43 17.91
C ALA A 307 -5.25 -9.77 19.31
N GLY A 308 -4.33 -9.85 20.26
CA GLY A 308 -4.63 -9.99 21.68
C GLY A 308 -3.62 -9.23 22.54
N PHE A 309 -4.00 -8.89 23.75
CA PHE A 309 -3.04 -8.26 24.67
C PHE A 309 -2.01 -9.28 25.18
N VAL A 310 -0.74 -8.89 25.13
CA VAL A 310 0.38 -9.77 25.52
C VAL A 310 0.20 -10.32 26.93
N GLY A 311 0.37 -11.64 27.08
CA GLY A 311 0.23 -12.32 28.38
C GLY A 311 -1.21 -12.57 28.81
N THR A 312 -2.17 -12.37 27.94
CA THR A 312 -3.58 -12.66 28.19
C THR A 312 -4.14 -13.65 27.16
N ALA A 313 -5.31 -14.21 27.45
CA ALA A 313 -6.05 -15.05 26.49
C ALA A 313 -7.11 -14.26 25.71
N SER A 314 -7.04 -12.91 25.72
CA SER A 314 -7.98 -12.08 24.97
C SER A 314 -7.63 -12.09 23.49
N GLU A 315 -8.66 -12.23 22.64
CA GLU A 315 -8.55 -12.08 21.19
C GLU A 315 -9.59 -11.08 20.71
N PHE A 316 -9.21 -10.25 19.76
CA PHE A 316 -10.11 -9.31 19.10
C PHE A 316 -9.64 -9.06 17.67
N SER A 317 -10.52 -8.49 16.87
CA SER A 317 -10.25 -8.25 15.46
C SER A 317 -10.45 -6.79 15.12
N VAL A 318 -9.57 -6.23 14.31
CA VAL A 318 -9.60 -4.84 13.88
C VAL A 318 -9.50 -4.72 12.37
N GLN A 319 -10.17 -3.73 11.82
CA GLN A 319 -10.17 -3.41 10.40
C GLN A 319 -9.34 -2.15 10.12
N SER A 320 -8.75 -2.12 8.94
CA SER A 320 -7.97 -1.01 8.40
C SER A 320 -8.84 0.11 7.80
N VAL A 321 -8.15 1.15 7.32
CA VAL A 321 -8.69 2.05 6.29
C VAL A 321 -9.13 1.26 5.06
N THR A 322 -10.03 1.85 4.27
CA THR A 322 -10.62 1.18 3.09
C THR A 322 -10.06 1.80 1.82
N LEU A 323 -9.47 0.98 0.93
CA LEU A 323 -9.01 1.41 -0.39
C LEU A 323 -10.19 1.82 -1.29
N ALA A 324 -9.93 2.70 -2.25
CA ALA A 324 -10.93 3.16 -3.19
C ALA A 324 -11.54 2.00 -3.99
N LYS A 325 -12.88 1.95 -4.04
CA LYS A 325 -13.59 1.00 -4.92
C LYS A 325 -13.45 1.39 -6.37
N ASN A 326 -13.59 2.70 -6.63
CA ASN A 326 -13.46 3.30 -7.95
C ASN A 326 -12.44 4.43 -7.87
N ALA A 327 -11.56 4.50 -8.84
CA ALA A 327 -10.60 5.59 -8.95
C ALA A 327 -10.35 5.95 -10.41
N VAL A 328 -10.09 7.21 -10.67
CA VAL A 328 -9.49 7.66 -11.91
C VAL A 328 -7.96 7.51 -11.77
N VAL A 329 -7.32 6.95 -12.77
CA VAL A 329 -5.87 6.84 -12.85
C VAL A 329 -5.38 7.57 -14.09
N GLY A 330 -4.22 8.21 -14.00
CA GLY A 330 -3.66 8.96 -15.11
C GLY A 330 -2.15 9.00 -15.09
N GLU A 331 -1.58 9.20 -16.24
CA GLU A 331 -0.14 9.41 -16.43
C GLU A 331 0.08 10.44 -17.55
N LEU A 332 1.08 11.29 -17.36
CA LEU A 332 1.57 12.22 -18.36
C LEU A 332 3.10 12.20 -18.35
N GLY A 333 3.72 12.01 -19.49
CA GLY A 333 5.17 11.94 -19.54
C GLY A 333 5.76 12.36 -20.89
N VAL A 334 7.06 12.59 -20.85
CA VAL A 334 7.89 12.91 -22.01
C VAL A 334 9.06 11.95 -22.10
N SER A 335 9.43 11.56 -23.29
CA SER A 335 10.64 10.77 -23.57
C SER A 335 11.56 11.53 -24.51
N LEU A 336 12.85 11.40 -24.28
CA LEU A 336 13.91 12.06 -25.05
C LEU A 336 14.97 11.03 -25.46
N ILE A 337 15.29 10.97 -26.74
CA ILE A 337 16.44 10.20 -27.24
C ILE A 337 17.69 11.05 -27.03
N THR A 338 18.53 10.63 -26.11
CA THR A 338 19.75 11.37 -25.72
C THR A 338 20.95 11.04 -26.64
N SER A 339 20.97 9.80 -27.13
CA SER A 339 21.95 9.33 -28.14
C SER A 339 21.34 8.08 -28.84
N PRO A 340 21.92 7.60 -29.96
CA PRO A 340 21.50 6.32 -30.54
C PRO A 340 21.51 5.21 -29.49
N GLY A 341 20.37 4.53 -29.32
CA GLY A 341 20.18 3.49 -28.31
C GLY A 341 20.01 3.98 -26.87
N SER A 342 19.99 5.30 -26.57
CA SER A 342 19.79 5.81 -25.21
C SER A 342 18.57 6.73 -25.11
N ARG A 343 17.73 6.50 -24.09
CA ARG A 343 16.50 7.24 -23.86
C ARG A 343 16.36 7.65 -22.40
N LEU A 344 15.92 8.87 -22.16
CA LEU A 344 15.48 9.39 -20.87
C LEU A 344 13.97 9.64 -20.92
N ALA A 345 13.23 9.19 -19.94
CA ALA A 345 11.81 9.46 -19.80
C ALA A 345 11.49 10.03 -18.42
N LEU A 346 10.56 10.98 -18.39
CA LEU A 346 10.02 11.61 -17.19
C LEU A 346 8.51 11.46 -17.22
N SER A 347 7.88 11.01 -16.12
CA SER A 347 6.43 11.00 -16.04
C SER A 347 5.89 11.42 -14.67
N LEU A 348 4.67 11.94 -14.71
CA LEU A 348 3.82 12.20 -13.57
C LEU A 348 2.68 11.18 -13.59
N GLN A 349 2.34 10.65 -12.42
CA GLN A 349 1.27 9.67 -12.24
C GLN A 349 0.30 10.17 -11.19
N GLY A 350 -0.97 9.80 -11.34
CA GLY A 350 -2.00 10.13 -10.38
C GLY A 350 -3.05 9.04 -10.25
N LEU A 351 -3.61 8.96 -9.05
CA LEU A 351 -4.80 8.21 -8.72
C LEU A 351 -5.66 9.08 -7.83
N ASP A 352 -6.94 9.18 -8.16
CA ASP A 352 -7.94 9.88 -7.35
C ASP A 352 -9.24 9.07 -7.35
N GLY A 353 -9.72 8.72 -6.17
CA GLY A 353 -10.90 7.90 -6.00
C GLY A 353 -11.47 7.98 -4.59
N ASP A 354 -12.53 7.24 -4.34
CA ASP A 354 -13.29 7.24 -3.08
C ASP A 354 -12.37 7.12 -1.84
N GLY A 355 -12.00 8.26 -1.24
CA GLY A 355 -11.17 8.33 -0.04
C GLY A 355 -9.69 7.94 -0.24
N GLN A 356 -9.20 7.87 -1.48
CA GLN A 356 -7.80 7.55 -1.77
C GLN A 356 -7.22 8.47 -2.83
N THR A 357 -6.05 9.08 -2.56
CA THR A 357 -5.33 9.91 -3.52
C THR A 357 -3.86 9.56 -3.54
N ALA A 358 -3.26 9.50 -4.75
CA ALA A 358 -1.83 9.32 -4.93
C ALA A 358 -1.35 10.15 -6.12
N TYR A 359 -0.28 10.92 -5.94
CA TYR A 359 0.33 11.72 -7.00
C TYR A 359 1.84 11.65 -6.87
N GLY A 360 2.52 11.39 -7.97
CA GLY A 360 3.97 11.29 -7.93
C GLY A 360 4.59 11.29 -9.31
N GLY A 361 5.87 10.95 -9.36
CA GLY A 361 6.60 10.95 -10.60
C GLY A 361 7.68 9.88 -10.64
N GLN A 362 8.17 9.65 -11.85
CA GLN A 362 9.29 8.76 -12.08
C GLN A 362 10.21 9.30 -13.17
N VAL A 363 11.46 8.87 -13.09
CA VAL A 363 12.52 9.12 -14.08
C VAL A 363 13.08 7.79 -14.51
N THR A 364 13.09 7.51 -15.80
CA THR A 364 13.64 6.27 -16.37
C THR A 364 14.75 6.61 -17.36
N TRP A 365 15.88 5.93 -17.23
CA TRP A 365 16.94 5.94 -18.24
C TRP A 365 17.13 4.53 -18.77
N ALA A 366 17.16 4.39 -20.08
CA ALA A 366 17.29 3.13 -20.78
C ALA A 366 18.38 3.21 -21.85
N VAL A 367 19.13 2.11 -22.01
CA VAL A 367 20.20 1.96 -23.02
C VAL A 367 20.06 0.61 -23.69
N SER A 368 20.05 0.62 -25.03
CA SER A 368 20.01 -0.59 -25.88
C SER A 368 21.33 -0.78 -26.64
N PHE A 369 21.71 -2.05 -26.85
CA PHE A 369 22.95 -2.47 -27.52
C PHE A 369 22.84 -3.86 -28.17
#